data_7694d9c462fb4295309bb8a2e1b89e35
#
_entry.id   7694d9c462fb4295309bb8a2e1b89e35
#
_cell.length_a   1.000
_cell.length_b   1.000
_cell.length_c   1.000
_cell.angle_alpha   90.00
_cell.angle_beta   90.00
_cell.angle_gamma   90.00
#
_symmetry.space_group_name_H-M   'P 1'
#
loop_
_entity.id
_entity.type
_entity.pdbx_description
1 polymer ?
#
loop_
_entity_poly.entity_id
_entity_poly.type
_entity_poly.pdbx_seq_one_letter_code
_entity_poly.pdbx_strand_id
1 'polypeptide(L)'
;PLLTVAGTVFAYFSILIISFGDISRNVKNTKELDKGNLSLLINLIIFSFLSIFIVSGSDALLNQKFSDIDRIFTNPTDIIGKYDNIQITTLVLFFIVIASASTNLVANYIPSQYSLINFIPSKLSLRSASYIISFLGLLVAIFWLTILSQIGILSFIDTFGAFFGPLFGVMVADYYLINNQSLSNKDLYSVEKESSYYYSRGWHIKGVYSAFLGFIFSASTIWNTNLMF
;
A
#
# COMPACT_ATOMS: atom_id res chain seq x y z
N PRO A 1 -12.99 12.23 -13.24
CA PRO A 1 -13.41 11.31 -12.18
C PRO A 1 -12.76 9.92 -12.30
N LEU A 2 -12.81 9.24 -13.47
CA LEU A 2 -12.28 7.89 -13.63
C LEU A 2 -10.76 7.82 -13.43
N LEU A 3 -10.01 8.75 -14.01
CA LEU A 3 -8.56 8.83 -13.85
C LEU A 3 -8.15 9.11 -12.40
N THR A 4 -8.91 9.93 -11.70
CA THR A 4 -8.67 10.21 -10.27
C THR A 4 -8.83 8.93 -9.45
N VAL A 5 -9.92 8.19 -9.65
CA VAL A 5 -10.14 6.90 -8.98
C VAL A 5 -9.04 5.90 -9.30
N ALA A 6 -8.66 5.77 -10.58
CA ALA A 6 -7.57 4.90 -10.98
C ALA A 6 -6.23 5.30 -10.33
N GLY A 7 -5.94 6.60 -10.24
CA GLY A 7 -4.76 7.13 -9.56
C GLY A 7 -4.73 6.79 -8.07
N THR A 8 -5.84 7.00 -7.36
CA THR A 8 -5.94 6.67 -5.92
C THR A 8 -5.82 5.16 -5.68
N VAL A 9 -6.41 4.31 -6.53
CA VAL A 9 -6.24 2.85 -6.45
C VAL A 9 -4.79 2.47 -6.68
N PHE A 10 -4.12 3.04 -7.69
CA PHE A 10 -2.70 2.82 -7.93
C PHE A 10 -1.86 3.28 -6.73
N ALA A 11 -2.14 4.45 -6.18
CA ALA A 11 -1.46 4.98 -5.00
C ALA A 11 -1.59 4.03 -3.79
N TYR A 12 -2.78 3.52 -3.55
CA TYR A 12 -3.06 2.57 -2.47
C TYR A 12 -2.24 1.28 -2.60
N PHE A 13 -2.12 0.75 -3.83
CA PHE A 13 -1.37 -0.50 -4.09
C PHE A 13 0.11 -0.28 -4.40
N SER A 14 0.60 0.94 -4.51
CA SER A 14 1.98 1.25 -4.92
C SER A 14 3.04 0.60 -4.05
N ILE A 15 2.82 0.55 -2.74
CA ILE A 15 3.75 -0.11 -1.80
C ILE A 15 3.81 -1.63 -2.03
N LEU A 16 2.70 -2.27 -2.36
CA LEU A 16 2.66 -3.71 -2.67
C LEU A 16 3.41 -4.00 -3.98
N ILE A 17 3.29 -3.12 -4.96
CA ILE A 17 3.99 -3.25 -6.24
C ILE A 17 5.51 -3.17 -6.02
N ILE A 18 5.98 -2.21 -5.25
CA ILE A 18 7.41 -2.05 -4.96
C ILE A 18 7.94 -3.21 -4.11
N SER A 19 7.16 -3.68 -3.14
CA SER A 19 7.53 -4.77 -2.24
C SER A 19 7.12 -6.15 -2.76
N PHE A 20 6.71 -6.27 -4.02
CA PHE A 20 6.21 -7.52 -4.59
C PHE A 20 7.22 -8.67 -4.50
N GLY A 21 8.51 -8.37 -4.62
CA GLY A 21 9.60 -9.33 -4.42
C GLY A 21 9.58 -10.00 -3.04
N ASP A 22 9.28 -9.25 -1.99
CA ASP A 22 9.22 -9.77 -0.61
C ASP A 22 8.04 -10.72 -0.39
N ILE A 23 6.95 -10.50 -1.11
CA ILE A 23 5.76 -11.36 -1.07
C ILE A 23 6.00 -12.61 -1.95
N SER A 24 6.45 -12.42 -3.19
CA SER A 24 6.63 -13.48 -4.18
C SER A 24 7.70 -14.50 -3.81
N ARG A 25 8.73 -14.11 -3.05
CA ARG A 25 9.79 -15.03 -2.55
C ARG A 25 9.27 -16.19 -1.71
N ASN A 26 8.09 -16.05 -1.12
CA ASN A 26 7.46 -17.09 -0.31
C ASN A 26 6.56 -18.03 -1.13
N VAL A 27 6.43 -17.80 -2.43
CA VAL A 27 5.58 -18.60 -3.32
C VAL A 27 6.39 -19.75 -3.91
N LYS A 28 5.78 -20.92 -4.02
CA LYS A 28 6.44 -22.17 -4.41
C LYS A 28 7.02 -22.15 -5.84
N ASN A 29 6.30 -21.56 -6.78
CA ASN A 29 6.70 -21.44 -8.20
C ASN A 29 5.89 -20.36 -8.91
N THR A 30 6.30 -20.02 -10.14
CA THR A 30 5.66 -18.99 -10.97
C THR A 30 4.19 -19.29 -11.27
N LYS A 31 3.82 -20.55 -11.49
CA LYS A 31 2.42 -20.92 -11.78
C LYS A 31 1.49 -20.63 -10.60
N GLU A 32 1.96 -20.88 -9.37
CA GLU A 32 1.20 -20.54 -8.17
C GLU A 32 1.16 -19.02 -7.93
N LEU A 33 2.22 -18.31 -8.30
CA LEU A 33 2.22 -16.85 -8.27
C LEU A 33 1.17 -16.27 -9.24
N ASP A 34 1.12 -16.76 -10.47
CA ASP A 34 0.16 -16.31 -11.48
C ASP A 34 -1.29 -16.58 -11.05
N LYS A 35 -1.55 -17.76 -10.48
CA LYS A 35 -2.87 -18.08 -9.91
C LYS A 35 -3.22 -17.17 -8.74
N GLY A 36 -2.26 -16.90 -7.86
CA GLY A 36 -2.43 -15.99 -6.75
C GLY A 36 -2.78 -14.57 -7.21
N ASN A 37 -2.06 -14.05 -8.20
CA ASN A 37 -2.32 -12.73 -8.79
C ASN A 37 -3.70 -12.67 -9.46
N LEU A 38 -4.08 -13.69 -10.22
CA LEU A 38 -5.41 -13.78 -10.82
C LEU A 38 -6.51 -13.85 -9.76
N SER A 39 -6.31 -14.66 -8.72
CA SER A 39 -7.23 -14.76 -7.59
C SER A 39 -7.38 -13.41 -6.86
N LEU A 40 -6.29 -12.69 -6.63
CA LEU A 40 -6.32 -11.34 -6.06
C LEU A 40 -7.18 -10.39 -6.89
N LEU A 41 -6.96 -10.37 -8.20
CA LEU A 41 -7.73 -9.53 -9.12
C LEU A 41 -9.23 -9.85 -9.06
N ILE A 42 -9.60 -11.13 -9.15
CA ILE A 42 -11.01 -11.58 -9.09
C ILE A 42 -11.63 -11.18 -7.74
N ASN A 43 -10.94 -11.43 -6.63
CA ASN A 43 -11.42 -11.07 -5.30
C ASN A 43 -11.59 -9.56 -5.13
N LEU A 44 -10.69 -8.74 -5.66
CA LEU A 44 -10.82 -7.28 -5.64
C LEU A 44 -12.04 -6.79 -6.42
N ILE A 45 -12.32 -7.38 -7.58
CA ILE A 45 -13.50 -7.06 -8.38
C ILE A 45 -14.77 -7.42 -7.60
N ILE A 46 -14.86 -8.64 -7.06
CA ILE A 46 -16.01 -9.09 -6.27
C ILE A 46 -16.19 -8.19 -5.05
N PHE A 47 -15.11 -7.91 -4.32
CA PHE A 47 -15.15 -7.04 -3.14
C PHE A 47 -15.62 -5.63 -3.49
N SER A 48 -15.18 -5.07 -4.62
CA SER A 48 -15.60 -3.75 -5.07
C SER A 48 -17.11 -3.69 -5.35
N PHE A 49 -17.66 -4.69 -6.04
CA PHE A 49 -19.10 -4.79 -6.25
C PHE A 49 -19.87 -4.92 -4.95
N LEU A 50 -19.45 -5.83 -4.06
CA LEU A 50 -20.09 -6.00 -2.75
C LEU A 50 -20.05 -4.71 -1.92
N SER A 51 -18.93 -3.99 -1.93
CA SER A 51 -18.80 -2.72 -1.22
C SER A 51 -19.77 -1.66 -1.74
N ILE A 52 -19.91 -1.54 -3.06
CA ILE A 52 -20.88 -0.62 -3.68
C ILE A 52 -22.31 -0.99 -3.27
N PHE A 53 -22.69 -2.27 -3.33
CA PHE A 53 -24.01 -2.72 -2.93
C PHE A 53 -24.28 -2.48 -1.44
N ILE A 54 -23.30 -2.76 -0.57
CA ILE A 54 -23.44 -2.53 0.87
C ILE A 54 -23.61 -1.04 1.16
N VAL A 55 -22.77 -0.19 0.59
CA VAL A 55 -22.84 1.27 0.80
C VAL A 55 -24.14 1.83 0.27
N SER A 56 -24.51 1.52 -0.97
CA SER A 56 -25.75 2.04 -1.60
C SER A 56 -27.01 1.51 -0.90
N GLY A 57 -27.02 0.22 -0.55
CA GLY A 57 -28.14 -0.38 0.17
C GLY A 57 -28.29 0.17 1.60
N SER A 58 -27.18 0.37 2.28
CA SER A 58 -27.17 0.97 3.62
C SER A 58 -27.63 2.43 3.59
N ASP A 59 -27.19 3.21 2.61
CA ASP A 59 -27.62 4.58 2.42
C ASP A 59 -29.13 4.65 2.21
N ALA A 60 -29.67 3.84 1.31
CA ALA A 60 -31.11 3.80 1.03
C ALA A 60 -31.94 3.42 2.27
N LEU A 61 -31.47 2.43 3.06
CA LEU A 61 -32.19 1.98 4.26
C LEU A 61 -32.06 2.96 5.43
N LEU A 62 -30.90 3.55 5.63
CA LEU A 62 -30.62 4.45 6.74
C LEU A 62 -31.26 5.82 6.52
N ASN A 63 -31.25 6.35 5.30
CA ASN A 63 -31.91 7.62 4.98
C ASN A 63 -33.43 7.55 5.12
N GLN A 64 -34.04 6.38 4.93
CA GLN A 64 -35.46 6.18 5.23
C GLN A 64 -35.75 6.16 6.75
N LYS A 65 -34.81 5.72 7.55
CA LYS A 65 -34.96 5.52 9.00
C LYS A 65 -34.54 6.72 9.83
N PHE A 66 -33.58 7.49 9.33
CA PHE A 66 -32.97 8.62 10.02
C PHE A 66 -32.94 9.83 9.08
N SER A 67 -33.89 10.76 9.23
CA SER A 67 -34.02 11.95 8.39
C SER A 67 -32.86 12.96 8.48
N ASP A 68 -31.97 12.82 9.45
CA ASP A 68 -30.88 13.77 9.74
C ASP A 68 -29.51 13.32 9.22
N ILE A 69 -29.47 12.31 8.32
CA ILE A 69 -28.21 11.82 7.76
C ILE A 69 -27.89 12.54 6.45
N ASP A 70 -27.08 13.59 6.54
CA ASP A 70 -26.64 14.38 5.39
C ASP A 70 -25.43 13.79 4.64
N ARG A 71 -24.96 12.59 5.02
CA ARG A 71 -23.77 11.96 4.40
C ARG A 71 -23.94 10.47 4.14
N ILE A 72 -23.35 9.99 3.06
CA ILE A 72 -23.22 8.56 2.76
C ILE A 72 -22.20 7.93 3.68
N PHE A 73 -22.57 6.87 4.39
CA PHE A 73 -21.64 6.08 5.19
C PHE A 73 -20.82 5.15 4.30
N THR A 74 -19.53 5.42 4.18
CA THR A 74 -18.59 4.60 3.40
C THR A 74 -17.77 3.64 4.25
N ASN A 75 -17.67 3.91 5.56
CA ASN A 75 -16.94 3.06 6.48
C ASN A 75 -17.85 1.93 7.01
N PRO A 76 -17.47 0.65 6.83
CA PRO A 76 -18.27 -0.48 7.30
C PRO A 76 -18.58 -0.46 8.80
N THR A 77 -17.68 0.07 9.63
CA THR A 77 -17.90 0.18 11.08
C THR A 77 -19.00 1.17 11.43
N ASP A 78 -19.10 2.27 10.67
CA ASP A 78 -20.16 3.28 10.86
C ASP A 78 -21.51 2.73 10.44
N ILE A 79 -21.55 1.95 9.36
CA ILE A 79 -22.76 1.28 8.86
C ILE A 79 -23.27 0.29 9.90
N ILE A 80 -22.42 -0.64 10.35
CA ILE A 80 -22.84 -1.66 11.29
C ILE A 80 -23.22 -1.10 12.67
N GLY A 81 -22.61 0.01 13.06
CA GLY A 81 -22.93 0.71 14.31
C GLY A 81 -24.33 1.31 14.36
N LYS A 82 -25.06 1.38 13.21
CA LYS A 82 -26.44 1.85 13.14
C LYS A 82 -27.49 0.72 13.30
N TYR A 83 -27.06 -0.52 13.33
CA TYR A 83 -27.97 -1.66 13.54
C TYR A 83 -28.20 -1.94 15.03
N ASP A 84 -29.47 -1.99 15.44
CA ASP A 84 -29.87 -2.23 16.84
C ASP A 84 -29.80 -3.72 17.24
N ASN A 85 -28.78 -4.42 16.79
CA ASN A 85 -28.56 -5.83 17.14
C ASN A 85 -27.12 -6.07 17.57
N ILE A 86 -26.90 -6.08 18.88
CA ILE A 86 -25.58 -6.23 19.48
C ILE A 86 -24.85 -7.51 19.05
N GLN A 87 -25.58 -8.61 18.84
CA GLN A 87 -24.97 -9.89 18.47
C GLN A 87 -24.43 -9.83 17.04
N ILE A 88 -25.22 -9.32 16.09
CA ILE A 88 -24.80 -9.14 14.69
C ILE A 88 -23.65 -8.13 14.63
N THR A 89 -23.78 -7.00 15.30
CA THR A 89 -22.74 -5.96 15.34
C THR A 89 -21.42 -6.52 15.86
N THR A 90 -21.44 -7.25 16.98
CA THR A 90 -20.24 -7.88 17.56
C THR A 90 -19.61 -8.89 16.62
N LEU A 91 -20.42 -9.74 15.98
CA LEU A 91 -19.93 -10.75 15.04
C LEU A 91 -19.27 -10.09 13.81
N VAL A 92 -19.91 -9.09 13.22
CA VAL A 92 -19.36 -8.38 12.04
C VAL A 92 -18.08 -7.63 12.39
N LEU A 93 -18.05 -6.91 13.52
CA LEU A 93 -16.84 -6.23 13.97
C LEU A 93 -15.69 -7.20 14.22
N PHE A 94 -15.98 -8.38 14.78
CA PHE A 94 -14.97 -9.43 14.96
C PHE A 94 -14.36 -9.88 13.62
N PHE A 95 -15.17 -10.12 12.58
CA PHE A 95 -14.68 -10.44 11.26
C PHE A 95 -13.89 -9.29 10.61
N ILE A 96 -14.33 -8.03 10.78
CA ILE A 96 -13.60 -6.87 10.29
C ILE A 96 -12.21 -6.79 10.94
N VAL A 97 -12.10 -7.02 12.24
CA VAL A 97 -10.81 -7.04 12.96
C VAL A 97 -9.89 -8.12 12.41
N ILE A 98 -10.39 -9.36 12.24
CA ILE A 98 -9.58 -10.47 11.69
C ILE A 98 -9.13 -10.17 10.27
N ALA A 99 -10.04 -9.71 9.40
CA ALA A 99 -9.72 -9.36 8.02
C ALA A 99 -8.66 -8.25 7.95
N SER A 100 -8.84 -7.18 8.72
CA SER A 100 -7.89 -6.07 8.77
C SER A 100 -6.53 -6.50 9.32
N ALA A 101 -6.50 -7.31 10.39
CA ALA A 101 -5.27 -7.80 11.00
C ALA A 101 -4.50 -8.71 10.04
N SER A 102 -5.18 -9.65 9.37
CA SER A 102 -4.55 -10.59 8.43
C SER A 102 -3.99 -9.87 7.21
N THR A 103 -4.72 -8.92 6.65
CA THR A 103 -4.27 -8.11 5.52
C THR A 103 -3.06 -7.25 5.90
N ASN A 104 -3.11 -6.61 7.06
CA ASN A 104 -2.01 -5.78 7.56
C ASN A 104 -0.74 -6.60 7.81
N LEU A 105 -0.89 -7.82 8.34
CA LEU A 105 0.24 -8.71 8.57
C LEU A 105 0.98 -9.03 7.27
N VAL A 106 0.25 -9.40 6.22
CA VAL A 106 0.84 -9.81 4.94
C VAL A 106 1.31 -8.62 4.12
N ALA A 107 0.50 -7.57 4.00
CA ALA A 107 0.76 -6.47 3.09
C ALA A 107 1.72 -5.41 3.66
N ASN A 108 1.73 -5.21 4.96
CA ASN A 108 2.50 -4.13 5.59
C ASN A 108 3.61 -4.64 6.52
N TYR A 109 3.28 -5.55 7.43
CA TYR A 109 4.22 -5.97 8.47
C TYR A 109 5.38 -6.79 7.90
N ILE A 110 5.12 -7.82 7.11
CA ILE A 110 6.16 -8.69 6.54
C ILE A 110 7.11 -7.92 5.61
N PRO A 111 6.64 -7.15 4.61
CA PRO A 111 7.53 -6.36 3.77
C PRO A 111 8.36 -5.34 4.55
N SER A 112 7.78 -4.71 5.57
CA SER A 112 8.50 -3.75 6.42
C SER A 112 9.62 -4.41 7.20
N GLN A 113 9.45 -5.66 7.69
CA GLN A 113 10.50 -6.41 8.34
C GLN A 113 11.68 -6.66 7.40
N TYR A 114 11.40 -7.14 6.19
CA TYR A 114 12.45 -7.39 5.20
C TYR A 114 13.16 -6.12 4.78
N SER A 115 12.42 -5.04 4.54
CA SER A 115 13.00 -3.74 4.22
C SER A 115 13.94 -3.24 5.32
N LEU A 116 13.53 -3.36 6.58
CA LEU A 116 14.35 -2.94 7.71
C LEU A 116 15.62 -3.79 7.86
N ILE A 117 15.54 -5.11 7.67
CA ILE A 117 16.70 -6.00 7.70
C ILE A 117 17.62 -5.67 6.53
N ASN A 118 17.10 -5.47 5.34
CA ASN A 118 17.90 -5.14 4.17
C ASN A 118 18.61 -3.78 4.32
N PHE A 119 18.04 -2.86 5.07
CA PHE A 119 18.65 -1.56 5.35
C PHE A 119 19.84 -1.66 6.30
N ILE A 120 19.80 -2.60 7.30
CA ILE A 120 20.88 -2.79 8.28
C ILE A 120 21.16 -4.28 8.47
N PRO A 121 21.64 -5.00 7.44
CA PRO A 121 21.71 -6.46 7.44
C PRO A 121 22.66 -7.05 8.47
N SER A 122 23.73 -6.31 8.84
CA SER A 122 24.74 -6.79 9.79
C SER A 122 24.32 -6.68 11.27
N LYS A 123 23.25 -5.91 11.58
CA LYS A 123 22.87 -5.61 12.97
C LYS A 123 21.47 -6.09 13.36
N LEU A 124 20.62 -6.35 12.38
CA LEU A 124 19.22 -6.70 12.63
C LEU A 124 18.92 -8.15 12.27
N SER A 125 18.35 -8.87 13.23
CA SER A 125 17.70 -10.15 13.01
C SER A 125 16.22 -9.96 12.68
N LEU A 126 15.58 -11.01 12.15
CA LEU A 126 14.13 -10.98 11.89
C LEU A 126 13.34 -10.65 13.16
N ARG A 127 13.74 -11.21 14.31
CA ARG A 127 13.10 -10.96 15.60
C ARG A 127 13.24 -9.50 16.06
N SER A 128 14.43 -8.92 15.98
CA SER A 128 14.61 -7.52 16.37
C SER A 128 13.90 -6.56 15.42
N ALA A 129 13.90 -6.83 14.12
CA ALA A 129 13.12 -6.08 13.15
C ALA A 129 11.61 -6.14 13.47
N SER A 130 11.11 -7.32 13.86
CA SER A 130 9.71 -7.50 14.29
C SER A 130 9.32 -6.57 15.44
N TYR A 131 10.14 -6.52 16.49
CA TYR A 131 9.87 -5.65 17.64
C TYR A 131 9.89 -4.17 17.25
N ILE A 132 10.85 -3.76 16.43
CA ILE A 132 10.96 -2.37 15.97
C ILE A 132 9.73 -1.98 15.15
N ILE A 133 9.33 -2.80 14.17
CA ILE A 133 8.16 -2.54 13.33
C ILE A 133 6.87 -2.54 14.15
N SER A 134 6.72 -3.45 15.12
CA SER A 134 5.56 -3.47 16.01
C SER A 134 5.48 -2.21 16.87
N PHE A 135 6.60 -1.74 17.39
CA PHE A 135 6.67 -0.52 18.18
C PHE A 135 6.35 0.72 17.32
N LEU A 136 6.94 0.82 16.13
CA LEU A 136 6.64 1.92 15.20
C LEU A 136 5.17 1.89 14.76
N GLY A 137 4.62 0.71 14.48
CA GLY A 137 3.20 0.54 14.16
C GLY A 137 2.27 1.02 15.28
N LEU A 138 2.62 0.73 16.53
CA LEU A 138 1.88 1.23 17.70
C LEU A 138 1.91 2.76 17.77
N LEU A 139 3.08 3.37 17.57
CA LEU A 139 3.21 4.83 17.53
C LEU A 139 2.35 5.43 16.42
N VAL A 140 2.42 4.88 15.20
CA VAL A 140 1.60 5.34 14.07
C VAL A 140 0.11 5.23 14.40
N ALA A 141 -0.33 4.13 15.04
CA ALA A 141 -1.73 3.95 15.42
C ALA A 141 -2.20 5.02 16.43
N ILE A 142 -1.37 5.38 17.41
CA ILE A 142 -1.66 6.44 18.38
C ILE A 142 -1.72 7.81 17.68
N PHE A 143 -0.71 8.13 16.86
CA PHE A 143 -0.66 9.42 16.15
C PHE A 143 -1.72 9.54 15.08
N TRP A 144 -2.21 8.42 14.52
CA TRP A 144 -3.32 8.43 13.59
C TRP A 144 -4.57 9.06 14.18
N LEU A 145 -4.93 8.68 15.39
CA LEU A 145 -6.13 9.18 16.07
C LEU A 145 -6.07 10.68 16.38
N THR A 146 -4.87 11.21 16.59
CA THR A 146 -4.69 12.57 17.09
C THR A 146 -4.27 13.58 16.02
N ILE A 147 -3.44 13.18 15.07
CA ILE A 147 -2.79 14.09 14.11
C ILE A 147 -3.09 13.70 12.66
N LEU A 148 -2.81 12.45 12.29
CA LEU A 148 -2.85 12.02 10.89
C LEU A 148 -4.27 12.01 10.31
N SER A 149 -5.29 11.72 11.12
CA SER A 149 -6.69 11.74 10.69
C SER A 149 -7.17 13.13 10.27
N GLN A 150 -6.53 14.19 10.75
CA GLN A 150 -6.86 15.57 10.38
C GLN A 150 -6.38 15.95 8.97
N ILE A 151 -5.37 15.26 8.45
CA ILE A 151 -4.82 15.51 7.10
C ILE A 151 -5.78 15.00 6.01
N GLY A 152 -6.61 14.04 6.34
CA GLY A 152 -7.49 13.34 5.40
C GLY A 152 -6.82 12.11 4.77
N ILE A 153 -7.52 10.99 4.82
CA ILE A 153 -6.97 9.69 4.39
C ILE A 153 -6.61 9.66 2.90
N LEU A 154 -7.38 10.30 2.05
CA LEU A 154 -7.14 10.31 0.60
C LEU A 154 -5.88 11.10 0.26
N SER A 155 -5.73 12.31 0.77
CA SER A 155 -4.53 13.13 0.53
C SER A 155 -3.26 12.47 1.08
N PHE A 156 -3.39 11.75 2.20
CA PHE A 156 -2.30 10.96 2.77
C PHE A 156 -1.89 9.83 1.81
N ILE A 157 -2.83 9.02 1.34
CA ILE A 157 -2.59 7.92 0.39
C ILE A 157 -2.01 8.45 -0.92
N ASP A 158 -2.59 9.50 -1.48
CA ASP A 158 -2.14 10.08 -2.74
C ASP A 158 -0.71 10.64 -2.65
N THR A 159 -0.32 11.21 -1.51
CA THR A 159 1.06 11.67 -1.26
C THR A 159 2.05 10.50 -1.28
N PHE A 160 1.71 9.36 -0.66
CA PHE A 160 2.54 8.16 -0.75
C PHE A 160 2.58 7.59 -2.18
N GLY A 161 1.46 7.60 -2.89
CA GLY A 161 1.41 7.22 -4.30
C GLY A 161 2.32 8.08 -5.17
N ALA A 162 2.31 9.39 -4.92
CA ALA A 162 3.20 10.33 -5.61
C ALA A 162 4.69 10.05 -5.36
N PHE A 163 5.03 9.49 -4.20
CA PHE A 163 6.40 9.09 -3.88
C PHE A 163 6.76 7.73 -4.48
N PHE A 164 5.92 6.73 -4.34
CA PHE A 164 6.20 5.37 -4.77
C PHE A 164 6.02 5.15 -6.28
N GLY A 165 5.12 5.89 -6.94
CA GLY A 165 4.91 5.80 -8.38
C GLY A 165 6.18 6.03 -9.20
N PRO A 166 6.90 7.14 -8.99
CA PRO A 166 8.19 7.39 -9.65
C PRO A 166 9.26 6.36 -9.34
N LEU A 167 9.32 5.84 -8.12
CA LEU A 167 10.25 4.75 -7.78
C LEU A 167 9.95 3.50 -8.61
N PHE A 168 8.68 3.12 -8.73
CA PHE A 168 8.27 2.02 -9.60
C PHE A 168 8.63 2.29 -11.06
N GLY A 169 8.40 3.50 -11.54
CA GLY A 169 8.80 3.93 -12.89
C GLY A 169 10.30 3.76 -13.14
N VAL A 170 11.14 4.14 -12.18
CA VAL A 170 12.60 3.94 -12.26
C VAL A 170 12.93 2.44 -12.29
N MET A 171 12.30 1.61 -11.45
CA MET A 171 12.52 0.15 -11.46
C MET A 171 12.17 -0.48 -12.81
N VAL A 172 11.04 -0.08 -13.40
CA VAL A 172 10.61 -0.57 -14.72
C VAL A 172 11.58 -0.10 -15.81
N ALA A 173 11.95 1.16 -15.82
CA ALA A 173 12.88 1.71 -16.81
C ALA A 173 14.28 1.05 -16.69
N ASP A 174 14.78 0.89 -15.49
CA ASP A 174 16.06 0.24 -15.26
C ASP A 174 16.05 -1.21 -15.75
N TYR A 175 15.01 -1.98 -15.41
CA TYR A 175 14.92 -3.38 -15.80
C TYR A 175 14.70 -3.57 -17.30
N TYR A 176 13.72 -2.89 -17.90
CA TYR A 176 13.35 -3.13 -19.30
C TYR A 176 14.19 -2.34 -20.30
N LEU A 177 14.54 -1.08 -20.00
CA LEU A 177 15.19 -0.18 -20.95
C LEU A 177 16.73 -0.15 -20.80
N ILE A 178 17.24 -0.19 -19.57
CA ILE A 178 18.67 -0.08 -19.31
C ILE A 178 19.31 -1.47 -19.30
N ASN A 179 18.79 -2.39 -18.52
CA ASN A 179 19.35 -3.73 -18.34
C ASN A 179 18.78 -4.78 -19.29
N ASN A 180 17.86 -4.42 -20.20
CA ASN A 180 17.26 -5.32 -21.20
C ASN A 180 16.82 -6.66 -20.60
N GLN A 181 16.15 -6.63 -19.44
CA GLN A 181 15.65 -7.79 -18.69
C GLN A 181 16.76 -8.75 -18.21
N SER A 182 18.01 -8.31 -18.20
CA SER A 182 19.15 -9.10 -17.75
C SER A 182 19.64 -8.58 -16.39
N LEU A 183 19.58 -9.43 -15.38
CA LEU A 183 20.10 -9.13 -14.03
C LEU A 183 21.23 -10.12 -13.70
N SER A 184 22.36 -9.59 -13.23
CA SER A 184 23.41 -10.41 -12.67
C SER A 184 23.08 -10.80 -11.23
N ASN A 185 22.62 -12.03 -11.03
CA ASN A 185 22.30 -12.54 -9.69
C ASN A 185 23.50 -12.50 -8.74
N LYS A 186 24.71 -12.67 -9.27
CA LYS A 186 25.93 -12.60 -8.48
C LYS A 186 26.19 -11.19 -7.98
N ASP A 187 26.08 -10.20 -8.88
CA ASP A 187 26.38 -8.80 -8.56
C ASP A 187 25.29 -8.16 -7.69
N LEU A 188 24.06 -8.66 -7.81
CA LEU A 188 22.91 -8.13 -7.04
C LEU A 188 23.14 -8.23 -5.51
N TYR A 189 23.88 -9.25 -5.07
CA TYR A 189 24.17 -9.49 -3.66
C TYR A 189 25.63 -9.16 -3.30
N SER A 190 26.41 -8.58 -4.23
CA SER A 190 27.79 -8.21 -4.00
C SER A 190 27.92 -6.78 -3.49
N VAL A 191 28.73 -6.59 -2.47
CA VAL A 191 29.13 -5.27 -1.94
C VAL A 191 30.48 -4.79 -2.51
N GLU A 192 31.06 -5.53 -3.45
CA GLU A 192 32.33 -5.22 -4.06
C GLU A 192 32.23 -4.00 -4.99
N LYS A 193 33.27 -3.17 -5.02
CA LYS A 193 33.31 -1.95 -5.85
C LYS A 193 33.21 -2.23 -7.36
N GLU A 194 33.56 -3.45 -7.77
CA GLU A 194 33.55 -3.90 -9.17
C GLU A 194 32.20 -4.47 -9.59
N SER A 195 31.26 -4.63 -8.66
CA SER A 195 29.90 -5.07 -8.93
C SER A 195 29.15 -4.06 -9.80
N SER A 196 28.38 -4.56 -10.76
CA SER A 196 27.54 -3.74 -11.66
C SER A 196 26.54 -2.87 -10.91
N TYR A 197 26.14 -3.25 -9.70
CA TYR A 197 25.16 -2.54 -8.86
C TYR A 197 25.82 -1.73 -7.73
N TYR A 198 27.13 -1.60 -7.69
CA TYR A 198 27.81 -0.76 -6.70
C TYR A 198 27.56 0.73 -6.95
N TYR A 199 27.29 1.13 -8.21
CA TYR A 199 27.03 2.50 -8.64
C TYR A 199 28.00 3.54 -8.05
N SER A 200 27.49 4.63 -7.51
CA SER A 200 28.28 5.65 -6.85
C SER A 200 28.37 5.38 -5.36
N ARG A 201 29.30 4.52 -4.93
CA ARG A 201 29.50 4.13 -3.52
C ARG A 201 28.21 3.55 -2.87
N GLY A 202 27.51 2.69 -3.58
CA GLY A 202 26.27 2.06 -3.12
C GLY A 202 25.00 2.86 -3.42
N TRP A 203 25.10 4.04 -4.06
CA TRP A 203 23.95 4.86 -4.40
C TRP A 203 23.71 4.92 -5.90
N HIS A 204 22.54 4.52 -6.34
CA HIS A 204 22.09 4.73 -7.73
C HIS A 204 21.61 6.18 -7.91
N ILE A 205 22.56 7.13 -7.97
CA ILE A 205 22.29 8.57 -7.95
C ILE A 205 21.34 9.00 -9.08
N LYS A 206 21.51 8.47 -10.30
CA LYS A 206 20.62 8.76 -11.43
C LYS A 206 19.19 8.33 -11.16
N GLY A 207 18.99 7.13 -10.58
CA GLY A 207 17.68 6.64 -10.17
C GLY A 207 17.05 7.51 -9.09
N VAL A 208 17.83 7.93 -8.09
CA VAL A 208 17.37 8.84 -7.02
C VAL A 208 16.91 10.17 -7.58
N TYR A 209 17.68 10.80 -8.48
CA TYR A 209 17.27 12.05 -9.12
C TYR A 209 16.01 11.88 -9.98
N SER A 210 15.92 10.80 -10.76
CA SER A 210 14.73 10.53 -11.57
C SER A 210 13.48 10.34 -10.73
N ALA A 211 13.59 9.58 -9.64
CA ALA A 211 12.49 9.37 -8.68
C ALA A 211 12.09 10.67 -7.99
N PHE A 212 13.07 11.50 -7.60
CA PHE A 212 12.80 12.79 -6.97
C PHE A 212 12.11 13.79 -7.91
N LEU A 213 12.56 13.89 -9.16
CA LEU A 213 11.90 14.71 -10.17
C LEU A 213 10.46 14.21 -10.40
N GLY A 214 10.27 12.91 -10.58
CA GLY A 214 8.93 12.31 -10.70
C GLY A 214 8.04 12.62 -9.51
N PHE A 215 8.59 12.58 -8.29
CA PHE A 215 7.87 12.95 -7.09
C PHE A 215 7.42 14.41 -7.09
N ILE A 216 8.29 15.36 -7.46
CA ILE A 216 7.93 16.78 -7.56
C ILE A 216 6.75 16.97 -8.52
N PHE A 217 6.79 16.35 -9.71
CA PHE A 217 5.70 16.43 -10.66
C PHE A 217 4.41 15.81 -10.13
N SER A 218 4.47 14.62 -9.57
CA SER A 218 3.30 13.92 -9.02
C SER A 218 2.70 14.62 -7.80
N ALA A 219 3.52 15.11 -6.88
CA ALA A 219 3.05 15.76 -5.65
C ALA A 219 2.52 17.17 -5.90
N SER A 220 2.99 17.87 -6.93
CA SER A 220 2.57 19.25 -7.23
C SER A 220 1.06 19.35 -7.46
N THR A 221 0.46 18.39 -8.13
CA THR A 221 -0.97 18.35 -8.41
C THR A 221 -1.83 18.01 -7.17
N ILE A 222 -1.27 17.29 -6.21
CA ILE A 222 -1.95 16.94 -4.94
C ILE A 222 -1.97 18.16 -4.01
N TRP A 223 -0.86 18.87 -3.94
CA TRP A 223 -0.70 20.01 -3.03
C TRP A 223 -1.23 21.31 -3.60
N ASN A 224 -1.33 21.44 -4.92
CA ASN A 224 -1.90 22.58 -5.60
C ASN A 224 -2.73 22.13 -6.80
N THR A 225 -4.05 22.04 -6.60
CA THR A 225 -5.02 21.62 -7.62
C THR A 225 -5.10 22.52 -8.82
N ASN A 226 -4.56 23.74 -8.76
CA ASN A 226 -4.48 24.67 -9.88
C ASN A 226 -3.35 24.32 -10.87
N LEU A 227 -2.46 23.39 -10.52
CA LEU A 227 -1.38 22.89 -11.37
C LEU A 227 -1.75 21.59 -12.09
N MET A 228 -3.03 21.39 -12.41
CA MET A 228 -3.41 20.27 -13.29
C MET A 228 -2.81 20.44 -14.67
N PHE A 229 -1.89 19.56 -15.03
CA PHE A 229 -1.34 19.40 -16.37
C PHE A 229 -2.19 18.43 -17.19
#